data_a262a5f4d383260272bdc4ea9b0ac372
#
_entry.id   a262a5f4d383260272bdc4ea9b0ac372
#
_cell.length_a   1.000
_cell.length_b   1.000
_cell.length_c   1.000
_cell.angle_alpha   90.00
_cell.angle_beta   90.00
_cell.angle_gamma   90.00
#
_symmetry.space_group_name_H-M   'P 1'
#
loop_
_entity.id
_entity.type
_entity.pdbx_description
1 polymer ?
#
loop_
_entity_poly.entity_id
_entity_poly.type
_entity_poly.pdbx_seq_one_letter_code
_entity_poly.pdbx_strand_id
1 'polypeptide(L)'
;MTYMSELVYQVVKQNVSEIVYEIFISALKKIDEGMNPMIICNIFEIKMLDYLGVGINLECCNSCGSNKNIVTISADLGGYICTDCYKGEYVYDAKTIKMIRMYKLVNIDSISDIKISDNISNEINRFLNVYYDRFTGLYLKSKKFLQDLTTM
;
A
#
# COMPACT_ATOMS: atom_id res chain seq x y z
N MET A 1 5.83 12.82 -10.56
CA MET A 1 6.20 11.42 -10.86
C MET A 1 5.15 10.75 -11.73
N THR A 2 5.61 10.09 -12.78
CA THR A 2 4.73 9.50 -13.80
C THR A 2 3.79 8.45 -13.22
N TYR A 3 4.29 7.57 -12.36
CA TYR A 3 3.48 6.51 -11.78
C TYR A 3 2.33 7.05 -10.91
N MET A 4 2.65 7.99 -10.02
CA MET A 4 1.63 8.55 -9.13
C MET A 4 0.58 9.33 -9.89
N SER A 5 0.98 10.06 -10.93
CA SER A 5 0.05 10.78 -11.80
C SER A 5 -0.89 9.82 -12.53
N GLU A 6 -0.37 8.70 -13.01
CA GLU A 6 -1.16 7.66 -13.66
C GLU A 6 -2.18 7.06 -12.69
N LEU A 7 -1.75 6.78 -11.46
CA LEU A 7 -2.64 6.24 -10.43
C LEU A 7 -3.74 7.24 -10.04
N VAL A 8 -3.39 8.51 -9.87
CA VAL A 8 -4.37 9.57 -9.59
C VAL A 8 -5.42 9.63 -10.71
N TYR A 9 -4.99 9.59 -11.96
CA TYR A 9 -5.89 9.61 -13.10
C TYR A 9 -6.89 8.45 -13.03
N GLN A 10 -6.43 7.25 -12.73
CA GLN A 10 -7.29 6.07 -12.63
C GLN A 10 -8.28 6.17 -11.47
N VAL A 11 -7.85 6.72 -10.33
CA VAL A 11 -8.73 6.90 -9.17
C VAL A 11 -9.79 7.96 -9.45
N VAL A 12 -9.40 9.10 -9.99
CA VAL A 12 -10.30 10.21 -10.30
C VAL A 12 -11.35 9.80 -11.35
N LYS A 13 -10.96 8.95 -12.28
CA LYS A 13 -11.86 8.43 -13.30
C LYS A 13 -13.02 7.64 -12.68
N GLN A 14 -12.79 6.99 -11.54
CA GLN A 14 -13.79 6.20 -10.82
C GLN A 14 -14.51 7.00 -9.74
N ASN A 15 -13.82 7.94 -9.12
CA ASN A 15 -14.35 8.71 -8.00
C ASN A 15 -13.68 10.08 -7.94
N VAL A 16 -14.40 11.14 -8.27
CA VAL A 16 -13.87 12.51 -8.23
C VAL A 16 -13.84 12.99 -6.78
N SER A 17 -12.64 13.28 -6.27
CA SER A 17 -12.44 13.75 -4.91
C SER A 17 -11.29 14.74 -4.83
N GLU A 18 -11.52 15.89 -4.18
CA GLU A 18 -10.47 16.87 -3.92
C GLU A 18 -9.40 16.31 -3.00
N ILE A 19 -9.78 15.43 -2.07
CA ILE A 19 -8.86 14.81 -1.12
C ILE A 19 -7.78 14.00 -1.83
N VAL A 20 -8.13 13.32 -2.93
CA VAL A 20 -7.16 12.56 -3.73
C VAL A 20 -6.07 13.47 -4.24
N TYR A 21 -6.43 14.65 -4.77
CA TYR A 21 -5.46 15.64 -5.24
C TYR A 21 -4.61 16.19 -4.12
N GLU A 22 -5.20 16.45 -2.95
CA GLU A 22 -4.46 16.94 -1.78
C GLU A 22 -3.41 15.93 -1.34
N ILE A 23 -3.77 14.65 -1.29
CA ILE A 23 -2.84 13.57 -0.94
C ILE A 23 -1.71 13.49 -1.97
N PHE A 24 -2.04 13.62 -3.25
CA PHE A 24 -1.07 13.60 -4.33
C PHE A 24 -0.07 14.75 -4.20
N ILE A 25 -0.55 15.97 -3.98
CA ILE A 25 0.31 17.14 -3.79
C ILE A 25 1.20 16.97 -2.57
N SER A 26 0.65 16.49 -1.46
CA SER A 26 1.42 16.23 -0.24
C SER A 26 2.54 15.22 -0.48
N ALA A 27 2.24 14.16 -1.22
CA ALA A 27 3.24 13.14 -1.57
C ALA A 27 4.35 13.73 -2.43
N LEU A 28 4.01 14.56 -3.42
CA LEU A 28 5.01 15.20 -4.27
C LEU A 28 5.91 16.13 -3.46
N LYS A 29 5.35 16.88 -2.51
CA LYS A 29 6.12 17.76 -1.62
C LYS A 29 7.11 16.98 -0.78
N LYS A 30 6.70 15.82 -0.24
CA LYS A 30 7.59 15.00 0.58
C LYS A 30 8.75 14.42 -0.23
N ILE A 31 8.50 14.03 -1.47
CA ILE A 31 9.57 13.57 -2.37
C ILE A 31 10.52 14.73 -2.68
N ASP A 32 9.98 15.92 -2.94
CA ASP A 32 10.78 17.12 -3.22
C ASP A 32 11.64 17.53 -2.03
N GLU A 33 11.17 17.29 -0.80
CA GLU A 33 11.90 17.54 0.43
C GLU A 33 13.03 16.52 0.68
N GLY A 34 13.18 15.53 -0.19
CA GLY A 34 14.25 14.53 -0.10
C GLY A 34 13.86 13.21 0.53
N MET A 35 12.58 12.97 0.80
CA MET A 35 12.15 11.67 1.32
C MET A 35 12.23 10.60 0.24
N ASN A 36 12.44 9.34 0.68
CA ASN A 36 12.58 8.22 -0.23
C ASN A 36 11.33 8.07 -1.10
N PRO A 37 11.44 8.19 -2.44
CA PRO A 37 10.29 8.13 -3.33
C PRO A 37 9.51 6.81 -3.23
N MET A 38 10.20 5.68 -3.02
CA MET A 38 9.55 4.37 -2.93
C MET A 38 8.64 4.28 -1.71
N ILE A 39 9.11 4.79 -0.56
CA ILE A 39 8.31 4.82 0.67
C ILE A 39 7.06 5.68 0.47
N ILE A 40 7.24 6.87 -0.09
CA ILE A 40 6.12 7.79 -0.35
C ILE A 40 5.14 7.19 -1.34
N CYS A 41 5.62 6.54 -2.39
CA CYS A 41 4.76 5.86 -3.36
C CYS A 41 3.95 4.74 -2.70
N ASN A 42 4.56 3.97 -1.81
CA ASN A 42 3.86 2.89 -1.10
C ASN A 42 2.75 3.43 -0.19
N ILE A 43 3.04 4.52 0.53
CA ILE A 43 2.02 5.18 1.35
C ILE A 43 0.87 5.67 0.48
N PHE A 44 1.19 6.31 -0.63
CA PHE A 44 0.22 6.81 -1.58
C PHE A 44 -0.65 5.68 -2.16
N GLU A 45 -0.02 4.57 -2.55
CA GLU A 45 -0.73 3.41 -3.08
C GLU A 45 -1.75 2.85 -2.07
N ILE A 46 -1.35 2.72 -0.81
CA ILE A 46 -2.21 2.20 0.24
C ILE A 46 -3.42 3.14 0.47
N LYS A 47 -3.17 4.45 0.47
CA LYS A 47 -4.25 5.43 0.63
C LYS A 47 -5.22 5.42 -0.55
N MET A 48 -4.71 5.26 -1.77
CA MET A 48 -5.57 5.24 -2.95
C MET A 48 -6.51 4.03 -2.98
N LEU A 49 -6.13 2.91 -2.37
CA LEU A 49 -7.00 1.74 -2.26
C LEU A 49 -8.33 2.08 -1.57
N ASP A 50 -8.30 2.92 -0.54
CA ASP A 50 -9.52 3.34 0.15
C ASP A 50 -10.45 4.11 -0.79
N TYR A 51 -9.90 4.98 -1.66
CA TYR A 51 -10.69 5.76 -2.61
C TYR A 51 -11.16 4.93 -3.79
N LEU A 52 -10.50 3.81 -4.07
CA LEU A 52 -10.96 2.84 -5.06
C LEU A 52 -12.03 1.89 -4.51
N GLY A 53 -12.34 1.99 -3.22
CA GLY A 53 -13.35 1.17 -2.58
C GLY A 53 -12.88 -0.23 -2.21
N VAL A 54 -11.58 -0.47 -2.21
CA VAL A 54 -10.99 -1.79 -1.94
C VAL A 54 -9.88 -1.70 -0.87
N GLY A 55 -10.09 -0.88 0.15
CA GLY A 55 -9.12 -0.69 1.23
C GLY A 55 -8.78 -1.99 1.96
N ILE A 56 -7.54 -2.08 2.43
CA ILE A 56 -7.05 -3.25 3.15
C ILE A 56 -7.74 -3.32 4.53
N ASN A 57 -8.27 -4.49 4.91
CA ASN A 57 -8.86 -4.69 6.23
C ASN A 57 -7.74 -4.95 7.25
N LEU A 58 -7.38 -3.94 8.02
CA LEU A 58 -6.35 -4.01 9.06
C LEU A 58 -6.93 -3.83 10.46
N GLU A 59 -8.19 -4.20 10.67
CA GLU A 59 -8.85 -4.11 11.97
C GLU A 59 -9.11 -5.49 12.58
N CYS A 60 -9.42 -6.47 11.73
CA CYS A 60 -9.76 -7.81 12.18
C CYS A 60 -9.45 -8.83 11.07
N CYS A 61 -9.50 -10.12 11.42
CA CYS A 61 -9.36 -11.17 10.42
C CYS A 61 -10.42 -11.02 9.34
N ASN A 62 -10.00 -11.02 8.09
CA ASN A 62 -10.90 -10.79 6.96
C ASN A 62 -11.85 -11.97 6.73
N SER A 63 -11.55 -13.14 7.30
CA SER A 63 -12.38 -14.33 7.13
C SER A 63 -13.39 -14.54 8.26
N CYS A 64 -12.99 -14.33 9.52
CA CYS A 64 -13.86 -14.62 10.66
C CYS A 64 -14.18 -13.42 11.55
N GLY A 65 -13.54 -12.27 11.33
CA GLY A 65 -13.77 -11.06 12.10
C GLY A 65 -13.05 -10.98 13.44
N SER A 66 -12.22 -11.97 13.79
CA SER A 66 -11.44 -11.94 15.04
C SER A 66 -10.33 -10.90 14.96
N ASN A 67 -10.13 -10.16 16.05
CA ASN A 67 -9.02 -9.20 16.14
C ASN A 67 -7.83 -9.75 16.96
N LYS A 68 -7.87 -11.05 17.28
CA LYS A 68 -6.83 -11.74 18.06
C LYS A 68 -6.08 -12.74 17.22
N ASN A 69 -4.82 -13.00 17.60
CA ASN A 69 -3.98 -14.02 17.01
C ASN A 69 -3.82 -13.86 15.49
N ILE A 70 -3.56 -12.63 15.06
CA ILE A 70 -3.30 -12.33 13.65
C ILE A 70 -1.93 -12.91 13.27
N VAL A 71 -1.91 -13.76 12.23
CA VAL A 71 -0.69 -14.42 11.74
C VAL A 71 -0.03 -13.62 10.64
N THR A 72 -0.83 -13.15 9.68
CA THR A 72 -0.29 -12.45 8.52
C THR A 72 -1.38 -11.59 7.88
N ILE A 73 -1.05 -10.98 6.75
CA ILE A 73 -2.01 -10.30 5.88
C ILE A 73 -2.07 -11.05 4.56
N SER A 74 -3.24 -11.07 3.95
CA SER A 74 -3.42 -11.72 2.65
C SER A 74 -3.80 -10.69 1.59
N ALA A 75 -2.96 -10.59 0.56
CA ALA A 75 -3.27 -9.75 -0.59
C ALA A 75 -4.42 -10.32 -1.42
N ASP A 76 -4.61 -11.62 -1.40
CA ASP A 76 -5.70 -12.28 -2.14
C ASP A 76 -7.04 -12.13 -1.44
N LEU A 77 -7.05 -12.16 -0.09
CA LEU A 77 -8.29 -12.07 0.69
C LEU A 77 -8.64 -10.66 1.14
N GLY A 78 -7.67 -9.75 1.16
CA GLY A 78 -7.93 -8.34 1.41
C GLY A 78 -7.64 -7.82 2.80
N GLY A 79 -6.92 -8.56 3.64
CA GLY A 79 -6.59 -8.08 4.98
C GLY A 79 -5.99 -9.12 5.90
N TYR A 80 -6.16 -8.91 7.20
CA TYR A 80 -5.63 -9.79 8.24
C TYR A 80 -6.17 -11.21 8.17
N ILE A 81 -5.31 -12.17 8.52
CA ILE A 81 -5.67 -13.59 8.67
C ILE A 81 -5.22 -14.04 10.05
N CYS A 82 -6.14 -14.59 10.83
CA CYS A 82 -5.84 -15.12 12.16
C CYS A 82 -5.37 -16.58 12.10
N THR A 83 -4.91 -17.10 13.24
CA THR A 83 -4.41 -18.46 13.36
C THR A 83 -5.44 -19.50 12.89
N ASP A 84 -6.71 -19.33 13.26
CA ASP A 84 -7.77 -20.28 12.94
C ASP A 84 -8.14 -20.29 11.45
N CYS A 85 -7.94 -19.19 10.78
CA CYS A 85 -8.28 -19.05 9.35
C CYS A 85 -7.07 -19.24 8.43
N TYR A 86 -5.88 -19.39 9.01
CA TYR A 86 -4.64 -19.55 8.25
C TYR A 86 -4.65 -20.88 7.47
N LYS A 87 -4.37 -20.81 6.17
CA LYS A 87 -4.38 -21.95 5.27
C LYS A 87 -3.10 -22.05 4.43
N GLY A 88 -1.98 -21.59 4.96
CA GLY A 88 -0.70 -21.64 4.26
C GLY A 88 -0.35 -20.38 3.47
N GLU A 89 -1.04 -19.28 3.71
CA GLU A 89 -0.71 -18.00 3.08
C GLU A 89 0.72 -17.57 3.45
N TYR A 90 1.35 -16.78 2.59
CA TYR A 90 2.68 -16.24 2.87
C TYR A 90 2.65 -15.44 4.17
N VAL A 91 3.60 -15.74 5.07
CA VAL A 91 3.70 -15.05 6.35
C VAL A 91 4.68 -13.89 6.20
N TYR A 92 4.16 -12.67 6.16
CA TYR A 92 4.98 -11.47 6.10
C TYR A 92 5.65 -11.22 7.46
N ASP A 93 6.82 -10.56 7.43
CA ASP A 93 7.48 -10.09 8.65
C ASP A 93 6.50 -9.22 9.46
N ALA A 94 6.48 -9.40 10.78
CA ALA A 94 5.61 -8.62 11.66
C ALA A 94 5.83 -7.12 11.47
N LYS A 95 7.06 -6.70 11.19
CA LYS A 95 7.39 -5.30 10.94
C LYS A 95 6.78 -4.81 9.63
N THR A 96 6.74 -5.66 8.60
CA THR A 96 6.07 -5.34 7.34
C THR A 96 4.58 -5.06 7.58
N ILE A 97 3.91 -5.92 8.32
CA ILE A 97 2.49 -5.77 8.64
C ILE A 97 2.25 -4.46 9.39
N LYS A 98 3.09 -4.18 10.37
CA LYS A 98 3.03 -2.95 11.17
C LYS A 98 3.21 -1.71 10.31
N MET A 99 4.16 -1.75 9.37
CA MET A 99 4.43 -0.62 8.48
C MET A 99 3.27 -0.38 7.52
N ILE A 100 2.67 -1.44 6.97
CA ILE A 100 1.50 -1.30 6.09
C ILE A 100 0.35 -0.65 6.84
N ARG A 101 0.11 -1.05 8.09
CA ARG A 101 -0.91 -0.42 8.92
C ARG A 101 -0.61 1.04 9.18
N MET A 102 0.65 1.35 9.49
CA MET A 102 1.07 2.74 9.70
C MET A 102 0.86 3.58 8.45
N TYR A 103 1.21 3.05 7.29
CA TYR A 103 1.04 3.75 6.01
C TYR A 103 -0.43 4.06 5.72
N LYS A 104 -1.34 3.16 6.11
CA LYS A 104 -2.77 3.40 5.93
C LYS A 104 -3.27 4.53 6.82
N LEU A 105 -2.79 4.60 8.06
CA LEU A 105 -3.31 5.50 9.07
C LEU A 105 -2.62 6.86 9.13
N VAL A 106 -1.37 6.96 8.65
CA VAL A 106 -0.58 8.17 8.78
C VAL A 106 -1.08 9.28 7.86
N ASN A 107 -0.93 10.53 8.33
CA ASN A 107 -1.10 11.70 7.48
C ASN A 107 0.26 11.98 6.80
N ILE A 108 0.27 12.01 5.47
CA ILE A 108 1.50 12.23 4.69
C ILE A 108 2.22 13.52 5.13
N ASP A 109 1.48 14.59 5.40
CA ASP A 109 2.06 15.87 5.81
C ASP A 109 2.80 15.79 7.14
N SER A 110 2.46 14.83 7.98
CA SER A 110 3.07 14.64 9.30
C SER A 110 4.31 13.75 9.30
N ILE A 111 4.65 13.15 8.16
CA ILE A 111 5.79 12.25 8.07
C ILE A 111 7.09 13.07 8.04
N SER A 112 8.05 12.70 8.90
CA SER A 112 9.37 13.33 8.88
C SER A 112 10.42 12.42 8.27
N ASP A 113 10.73 11.30 8.94
CA ASP A 113 11.77 10.38 8.47
C ASP A 113 11.34 8.95 8.76
N ILE A 114 11.29 8.14 7.70
CA ILE A 114 10.94 6.72 7.81
C ILE A 114 12.10 5.91 7.28
N LYS A 115 12.65 5.07 8.15
CA LYS A 115 13.75 4.17 7.77
C LYS A 115 13.28 2.73 7.89
N ILE A 116 13.34 2.02 6.78
CA ILE A 116 13.02 0.60 6.73
C ILE A 116 14.12 -0.13 5.95
N SER A 117 14.32 -1.41 6.25
CA SER A 117 15.27 -2.22 5.51
C SER A 117 14.75 -2.50 4.10
N ASP A 118 15.66 -2.86 3.18
CA ASP A 118 15.30 -3.23 1.83
C ASP A 118 14.36 -4.44 1.83
N ASN A 119 14.55 -5.37 2.76
CA ASN A 119 13.72 -6.56 2.88
C ASN A 119 12.26 -6.19 3.19
N ILE A 120 12.05 -5.27 4.13
CA ILE A 120 10.69 -4.79 4.48
C ILE A 120 10.09 -4.05 3.29
N SER A 121 10.85 -3.18 2.63
CA SER A 121 10.40 -2.45 1.45
C SER A 121 9.98 -3.40 0.33
N ASN A 122 10.76 -4.46 0.09
CA ASN A 122 10.44 -5.46 -0.92
C ASN A 122 9.17 -6.23 -0.60
N GLU A 123 8.96 -6.57 0.67
CA GLU A 123 7.74 -7.23 1.10
C GLU A 123 6.50 -6.36 0.91
N ILE A 124 6.62 -5.07 1.24
CA ILE A 124 5.52 -4.11 1.03
C ILE A 124 5.17 -4.03 -0.46
N ASN A 125 6.19 -3.90 -1.32
CA ASN A 125 5.97 -3.85 -2.76
C ASN A 125 5.34 -5.13 -3.29
N ARG A 126 5.79 -6.29 -2.82
CA ARG A 126 5.21 -7.57 -3.21
C ARG A 126 3.73 -7.66 -2.84
N PHE A 127 3.40 -7.28 -1.61
CA PHE A 127 2.02 -7.26 -1.13
C PHE A 127 1.15 -6.34 -1.98
N LEU A 128 1.62 -5.12 -2.23
CA LEU A 128 0.86 -4.13 -2.99
C LEU A 128 0.66 -4.54 -4.45
N ASN A 129 1.66 -5.16 -5.07
CA ASN A 129 1.53 -5.62 -6.46
C ASN A 129 0.43 -6.68 -6.58
N VAL A 130 0.41 -7.65 -5.69
CA VAL A 130 -0.62 -8.69 -5.69
C VAL A 130 -1.99 -8.09 -5.39
N TYR A 131 -2.04 -7.18 -4.41
CA TYR A 131 -3.30 -6.54 -4.00
C TYR A 131 -3.92 -5.72 -5.13
N TYR A 132 -3.12 -4.87 -5.78
CA TYR A 132 -3.61 -4.06 -6.91
C TYR A 132 -4.10 -4.92 -8.05
N ASP A 133 -3.35 -5.97 -8.39
CA ASP A 133 -3.74 -6.90 -9.44
C ASP A 133 -5.07 -7.60 -9.10
N ARG A 134 -5.20 -8.04 -7.86
CA ARG A 134 -6.36 -8.83 -7.41
C ARG A 134 -7.63 -7.99 -7.27
N PHE A 135 -7.53 -6.79 -6.72
CA PHE A 135 -8.72 -6.01 -6.32
C PHE A 135 -9.03 -4.85 -7.23
N THR A 136 -8.05 -4.31 -7.96
CA THR A 136 -8.31 -3.16 -8.82
C THR A 136 -8.31 -3.50 -10.31
N GLY A 137 -7.57 -4.52 -10.70
CA GLY A 137 -7.35 -4.83 -12.12
C GLY A 137 -6.58 -3.76 -12.87
N LEU A 138 -6.02 -2.77 -12.18
CA LEU A 138 -5.27 -1.69 -12.82
C LEU A 138 -3.89 -2.17 -13.26
N TYR A 139 -3.56 -1.92 -14.52
CA TYR A 139 -2.23 -2.17 -15.07
C TYR A 139 -1.50 -0.83 -15.18
N LEU A 140 -0.47 -0.66 -14.35
CA LEU A 140 0.29 0.60 -14.27
C LEU A 140 1.70 0.36 -14.83
N LYS A 141 1.89 0.70 -16.09
CA LYS A 141 3.14 0.49 -16.83
C LYS A 141 4.32 1.20 -16.17
N SER A 142 4.08 2.40 -15.65
CA SER A 142 5.12 3.21 -15.00
C SER A 142 5.68 2.53 -13.77
N LYS A 143 4.86 1.82 -13.01
CA LYS A 143 5.31 1.10 -11.82
C LYS A 143 6.17 -0.10 -12.20
N LYS A 144 5.77 -0.85 -13.22
CA LYS A 144 6.54 -1.98 -13.71
C LYS A 144 7.93 -1.54 -14.15
N PHE A 145 8.00 -0.44 -14.89
CA PHE A 145 9.26 0.14 -15.33
C PHE A 145 10.16 0.50 -14.15
N LEU A 146 9.58 1.12 -13.10
CA LEU A 146 10.30 1.52 -11.90
C LEU A 146 10.83 0.30 -11.15
N GLN A 147 10.05 -0.76 -11.04
CA GLN A 147 10.46 -2.00 -10.41
C GLN A 147 11.59 -2.69 -11.18
N ASP A 148 11.49 -2.72 -12.51
CA ASP A 148 12.54 -3.31 -13.35
C ASP A 148 13.87 -2.56 -13.18
N LEU A 149 13.82 -1.23 -13.01
CA LEU A 149 15.02 -0.44 -12.74
C LEU A 149 15.62 -0.74 -11.37
N THR A 150 14.79 -0.98 -10.36
CA THR A 150 15.28 -1.24 -8.99
C THR A 150 15.81 -2.66 -8.79
N THR A 151 15.42 -3.60 -9.66
CA THR A 151 15.91 -4.98 -9.60
C THR A 151 17.16 -5.23 -10.44
N MET A 152 17.56 -4.24 -11.21
CA MET A 152 18.82 -4.28 -11.95
C MET A 152 19.93 -3.68 -11.09
#